data_98d3af350788ef126749c0f7fad3bd28
#
_entry.id   98d3af350788ef126749c0f7fad3bd28
#
_cell.length_a   1.000
_cell.length_b   1.000
_cell.length_c   1.000
_cell.angle_alpha   90.00
_cell.angle_beta   90.00
_cell.angle_gamma   90.00
#
_symmetry.space_group_name_H-M   'P 1'
#
loop_
_entity.id
_entity.type
_entity.pdbx_description
1 polymer ?
#
loop_
_entity_poly.entity_id
_entity_poly.type
_entity_poly.pdbx_seq_one_letter_code
_entity_poly.pdbx_strand_id
1 'polypeptide(L)'
;MATQKQYVNSLCGFLVILAFIFAGFTPIANAIENNFIKVDKDTNLKIYEWTHRPIVIFANSDRDPNFISQMEFLSEDIRALQERDIIVLIDTDPNFSSSLRKKLRPHGFAFILIGKDGQVKLRKPSPWNIREIARVIDKMPIRQQEIARKKQEKNN
;
A
#
# COMPACT_ATOMS: atom_id res chain seq x y z
N MET A 1 -51.86 51.69 -26.64
CA MET A 1 -52.24 51.58 -25.21
C MET A 1 -52.48 50.09 -24.93
N ALA A 2 -51.82 49.56 -23.91
CA ALA A 2 -52.03 48.26 -23.27
C ALA A 2 -51.77 47.04 -24.18
N THR A 3 -50.97 46.00 -23.87
CA THR A 3 -50.55 45.51 -22.61
C THR A 3 -49.41 44.51 -22.88
N GLN A 4 -48.21 44.82 -22.48
CA GLN A 4 -47.11 43.89 -22.36
C GLN A 4 -47.10 43.34 -20.92
N LYS A 5 -47.70 42.21 -20.67
CA LYS A 5 -47.49 41.43 -19.45
C LYS A 5 -47.92 40.01 -19.68
N GLN A 6 -46.99 39.11 -19.57
CA GLN A 6 -47.04 37.66 -19.28
C GLN A 6 -46.22 36.82 -20.22
N TYR A 7 -44.92 36.90 -20.12
CA TYR A 7 -44.04 35.77 -20.54
C TYR A 7 -42.76 35.78 -19.69
N VAL A 8 -42.86 35.77 -18.37
CA VAL A 8 -41.72 35.63 -17.48
C VAL A 8 -42.12 34.71 -16.30
N ASN A 9 -42.54 33.50 -16.53
CA ASN A 9 -42.69 32.52 -15.46
C ASN A 9 -42.83 31.10 -16.02
N SER A 10 -41.88 30.64 -16.82
CA SER A 10 -41.82 29.21 -17.17
C SER A 10 -40.42 28.70 -17.53
N LEU A 11 -39.38 29.28 -16.97
CA LEU A 11 -37.99 28.79 -17.19
C LEU A 11 -37.20 28.60 -15.89
N CYS A 12 -37.89 28.38 -14.78
CA CYS A 12 -37.22 28.16 -13.48
C CYS A 12 -37.51 26.79 -12.85
N GLY A 13 -37.85 25.78 -13.65
CA GLY A 13 -38.27 24.47 -13.14
C GLY A 13 -37.48 23.27 -13.61
N PHE A 14 -36.38 23.41 -14.37
CA PHE A 14 -35.70 22.24 -14.97
C PHE A 14 -34.18 22.17 -14.75
N LEU A 15 -33.65 22.78 -13.71
CA LEU A 15 -32.21 22.85 -13.48
C LEU A 15 -31.76 22.40 -12.06
N VAL A 16 -32.49 21.48 -11.43
CA VAL A 16 -32.16 21.00 -10.08
C VAL A 16 -32.03 19.45 -9.97
N ILE A 17 -32.15 18.71 -11.06
CA ILE A 17 -32.02 17.24 -11.00
C ILE A 17 -30.88 16.76 -11.91
N LEU A 18 -29.65 17.24 -11.71
CA LEU A 18 -28.46 16.61 -12.33
C LEU A 18 -27.19 16.78 -11.47
N ALA A 19 -27.31 16.76 -10.16
CA ALA A 19 -26.16 16.91 -9.26
C ALA A 19 -26.03 15.79 -8.21
N PHE A 20 -26.55 14.58 -8.47
CA PHE A 20 -26.48 13.49 -7.47
C PHE A 20 -26.10 12.12 -8.07
N ILE A 21 -25.17 12.05 -9.03
CA ILE A 21 -24.56 10.77 -9.40
C ILE A 21 -23.07 10.99 -9.65
N PHE A 22 -22.30 11.40 -8.61
CA PHE A 22 -20.84 11.30 -8.62
C PHE A 22 -20.28 11.18 -7.18
N ALA A 23 -20.91 10.34 -6.37
CA ALA A 23 -20.42 10.01 -5.04
C ALA A 23 -20.36 8.49 -4.91
N GLY A 24 -19.35 7.86 -5.51
CA GLY A 24 -19.26 6.40 -5.38
C GLY A 24 -18.08 5.71 -6.07
N PHE A 25 -16.96 6.40 -6.33
CA PHE A 25 -15.85 5.67 -6.92
C PHE A 25 -14.48 6.26 -6.55
N THR A 26 -14.04 6.11 -5.28
CA THR A 26 -12.63 6.31 -4.92
C THR A 26 -12.23 5.65 -3.59
N PRO A 27 -12.13 4.35 -3.42
CA PRO A 27 -11.29 3.84 -2.34
C PRO A 27 -10.06 3.06 -2.80
N ILE A 28 -9.99 2.59 -4.06
CA ILE A 28 -8.91 1.67 -4.47
C ILE A 28 -7.58 2.42 -4.69
N ALA A 29 -7.60 3.59 -5.31
CA ALA A 29 -6.39 4.37 -5.56
C ALA A 29 -5.70 4.83 -4.26
N ASN A 30 -6.47 5.32 -3.28
CA ASN A 30 -5.93 5.72 -1.98
C ASN A 30 -5.40 4.54 -1.15
N ALA A 31 -5.95 3.33 -1.32
CA ALA A 31 -5.45 2.13 -0.65
C ALA A 31 -4.09 1.69 -1.21
N ILE A 32 -3.85 1.88 -2.49
CA ILE A 32 -2.56 1.57 -3.12
C ILE A 32 -1.48 2.55 -2.64
N GLU A 33 -1.75 3.85 -2.63
CA GLU A 33 -0.81 4.86 -2.14
C GLU A 33 -0.39 4.63 -0.69
N ASN A 34 -1.31 4.21 0.18
CA ASN A 34 -1.02 4.00 1.60
C ASN A 34 -0.13 2.78 1.89
N ASN A 35 -0.06 1.80 0.99
CA ASN A 35 0.77 0.61 1.20
C ASN A 35 2.19 0.73 0.62
N PHE A 36 2.43 1.65 -0.32
CA PHE A 36 3.70 1.83 -1.01
C PHE A 36 4.29 3.20 -0.68
N ILE A 37 5.44 3.22 -0.03
CA ILE A 37 6.09 4.43 0.46
C ILE A 37 7.50 4.50 -0.10
N LYS A 38 7.84 5.62 -0.76
CA LYS A 38 9.21 5.91 -1.13
C LYS A 38 10.02 6.24 0.12
N VAL A 39 11.19 5.62 0.25
CA VAL A 39 12.07 5.79 1.40
C VAL A 39 12.67 7.20 1.41
N ASP A 40 12.61 7.85 2.57
CA ASP A 40 13.33 9.09 2.86
C ASP A 40 14.72 8.79 3.44
N LYS A 41 15.56 9.83 3.47
CA LYS A 41 16.94 9.73 3.96
C LYS A 41 17.02 9.16 5.38
N ASP A 42 16.08 9.55 6.23
CA ASP A 42 16.06 9.22 7.65
C ASP A 42 14.93 8.25 8.02
N THR A 43 14.37 7.52 7.03
CA THR A 43 13.31 6.54 7.27
C THR A 43 13.73 5.56 8.37
N ASN A 44 12.88 5.47 9.41
CA ASN A 44 13.16 4.67 10.59
C ASN A 44 12.17 3.48 10.68
N LEU A 45 12.69 2.25 10.64
CA LEU A 45 11.87 1.04 10.75
C LEU A 45 11.18 0.89 12.11
N LYS A 46 11.68 1.53 13.17
CA LYS A 46 11.07 1.42 14.52
C LYS A 46 9.65 1.93 14.58
N ILE A 47 9.26 2.88 13.72
CA ILE A 47 7.88 3.40 13.69
C ILE A 47 6.86 2.36 13.28
N TYR A 48 7.29 1.29 12.63
CA TYR A 48 6.45 0.17 12.16
C TYR A 48 6.42 -1.01 13.13
N GLU A 49 7.30 -1.03 14.14
CA GLU A 49 7.35 -2.12 15.12
C GLU A 49 5.98 -2.28 15.79
N TRP A 50 5.56 -3.52 15.95
CA TRP A 50 4.28 -3.97 16.52
C TRP A 50 3.02 -3.56 15.76
N THR A 51 3.12 -2.68 14.77
CA THR A 51 1.99 -2.21 13.95
C THR A 51 1.99 -2.85 12.57
N HIS A 52 3.11 -2.79 11.85
CA HIS A 52 3.22 -3.24 10.47
C HIS A 52 4.37 -4.23 10.25
N ARG A 53 4.32 -4.91 9.11
CA ARG A 53 5.41 -5.74 8.58
C ARG A 53 6.02 -5.05 7.36
N PRO A 54 7.14 -4.32 7.52
CA PRO A 54 7.78 -3.69 6.39
C PRO A 54 8.34 -4.73 5.40
N ILE A 55 8.02 -4.54 4.13
CA ILE A 55 8.78 -5.10 3.00
C ILE A 55 9.64 -3.97 2.46
N VAL A 56 10.95 -4.11 2.50
CA VAL A 56 11.87 -3.13 1.93
C VAL A 56 12.38 -3.67 0.60
N ILE A 57 12.14 -2.89 -0.47
CA ILE A 57 12.58 -3.22 -1.82
C ILE A 57 13.69 -2.24 -2.21
N PHE A 58 14.86 -2.80 -2.46
CA PHE A 58 15.99 -2.06 -2.99
C PHE A 58 16.21 -2.41 -4.45
N ALA A 59 16.52 -1.41 -5.25
CA ALA A 59 16.99 -1.57 -6.63
C ALA A 59 18.00 -0.48 -6.98
N ASN A 60 18.68 -0.63 -8.11
CA ASN A 60 19.62 0.38 -8.59
C ASN A 60 18.94 1.48 -9.41
N SER A 61 17.72 1.23 -9.86
CA SER A 61 16.85 2.20 -10.54
C SER A 61 15.40 1.71 -10.51
N ASP A 62 14.47 2.60 -10.82
CA ASP A 62 13.05 2.29 -11.05
C ASP A 62 12.81 1.46 -12.33
N ARG A 63 13.81 1.38 -13.20
CA ARG A 63 13.79 0.58 -14.43
C ARG A 63 14.42 -0.81 -14.29
N ASP A 64 14.85 -1.18 -13.09
CA ASP A 64 15.37 -2.52 -12.83
C ASP A 64 14.27 -3.56 -13.09
N PRO A 65 14.49 -4.57 -13.98
CA PRO A 65 13.48 -5.58 -14.30
C PRO A 65 12.95 -6.33 -13.07
N ASN A 66 13.81 -6.62 -12.08
CA ASN A 66 13.39 -7.27 -10.85
C ASN A 66 12.50 -6.35 -10.00
N PHE A 67 12.80 -5.05 -9.99
CA PHE A 67 11.95 -4.07 -9.31
C PHE A 67 10.57 -4.00 -9.96
N ILE A 68 10.50 -3.89 -11.28
CA ILE A 68 9.23 -3.84 -12.02
C ILE A 68 8.40 -5.09 -11.74
N SER A 69 8.99 -6.28 -11.91
CA SER A 69 8.29 -7.55 -11.63
C SER A 69 7.84 -7.66 -10.16
N GLN A 70 8.64 -7.18 -9.21
CA GLN A 70 8.25 -7.19 -7.81
C GLN A 70 7.05 -6.27 -7.53
N MET A 71 7.01 -5.09 -8.15
CA MET A 71 5.89 -4.17 -8.00
C MET A 71 4.62 -4.75 -8.62
N GLU A 72 4.71 -5.40 -9.78
CA GLU A 72 3.59 -6.13 -10.39
C GLU A 72 3.05 -7.19 -9.45
N PHE A 73 3.89 -8.08 -8.91
CA PHE A 73 3.50 -9.14 -7.98
C PHE A 73 2.81 -8.62 -6.72
N LEU A 74 3.26 -7.49 -6.17
CA LEU A 74 2.64 -6.90 -4.98
C LEU A 74 1.30 -6.21 -5.31
N SER A 75 1.15 -5.70 -6.53
CA SER A 75 -0.07 -5.04 -7.00
C SER A 75 -1.20 -6.03 -7.34
N GLU A 76 -0.88 -7.31 -7.58
CA GLU A 76 -1.88 -8.35 -7.90
C GLU A 76 -2.93 -8.53 -6.79
N ASP A 77 -2.53 -8.38 -5.52
CA ASP A 77 -3.43 -8.59 -4.40
C ASP A 77 -3.12 -7.64 -3.21
N ILE A 78 -3.59 -6.41 -3.34
CA ILE A 78 -3.46 -5.38 -2.29
C ILE A 78 -4.15 -5.80 -0.98
N ARG A 79 -5.24 -6.57 -1.06
CA ARG A 79 -5.93 -7.07 0.14
C ARG A 79 -5.04 -8.01 0.94
N ALA A 80 -4.29 -8.88 0.28
CA ALA A 80 -3.35 -9.77 0.95
C ALA A 80 -2.27 -9.00 1.72
N LEU A 81 -1.83 -7.83 1.21
CA LEU A 81 -0.93 -6.92 1.92
C LEU A 81 -1.60 -6.32 3.16
N GLN A 82 -2.80 -5.77 2.99
CA GLN A 82 -3.56 -5.12 4.07
C GLN A 82 -3.93 -6.09 5.19
N GLU A 83 -4.41 -7.27 4.86
CA GLU A 83 -4.78 -8.31 5.84
C GLU A 83 -3.62 -8.73 6.75
N ARG A 84 -2.39 -8.55 6.28
CA ARG A 84 -1.15 -8.92 6.98
C ARG A 84 -0.40 -7.73 7.53
N ASP A 85 -1.03 -6.54 7.52
CA ASP A 85 -0.43 -5.27 7.95
C ASP A 85 0.92 -5.02 7.28
N ILE A 86 1.02 -5.28 5.97
CA ILE A 86 2.24 -5.08 5.18
C ILE A 86 2.29 -3.63 4.71
N ILE A 87 3.47 -3.03 4.84
CA ILE A 87 3.84 -1.75 4.24
C ILE A 87 5.06 -1.96 3.35
N VAL A 88 5.07 -1.38 2.17
CA VAL A 88 6.15 -1.53 1.19
C VAL A 88 6.99 -0.26 1.16
N LEU A 89 8.25 -0.37 1.51
CA LEU A 89 9.23 0.71 1.50
C LEU A 89 10.13 0.55 0.27
N ILE A 90 10.20 1.58 -0.57
CA ILE A 90 10.86 1.53 -1.87
C ILE A 90 12.07 2.45 -1.89
N ASP A 91 13.24 1.90 -2.23
CA ASP A 91 14.50 2.62 -2.41
C ASP A 91 15.18 2.17 -3.71
N THR A 92 15.05 2.99 -4.76
CA THR A 92 15.57 2.71 -6.11
C THR A 92 16.77 3.60 -6.48
N ASP A 93 17.32 4.34 -5.52
CA ASP A 93 18.48 5.21 -5.75
C ASP A 93 19.66 4.84 -4.83
N PRO A 94 20.66 4.11 -5.33
CA PRO A 94 21.83 3.74 -4.55
C PRO A 94 22.67 4.95 -4.09
N ASN A 95 22.59 6.07 -4.81
CA ASN A 95 23.33 7.29 -4.47
C ASN A 95 22.68 8.08 -3.32
N PHE A 96 21.41 7.85 -3.07
CA PHE A 96 20.65 8.50 -2.00
C PHE A 96 21.17 8.16 -0.60
N SER A 97 21.88 7.03 -0.44
CA SER A 97 22.51 6.60 0.82
C SER A 97 21.55 6.65 2.02
N SER A 98 20.32 6.16 1.85
CA SER A 98 19.29 6.15 2.90
C SER A 98 19.78 5.43 4.16
N SER A 99 19.16 5.75 5.31
CA SER A 99 19.40 5.05 6.58
C SER A 99 19.16 3.54 6.45
N LEU A 100 18.16 3.15 5.64
CA LEU A 100 17.83 1.75 5.38
C LEU A 100 18.93 1.05 4.57
N ARG A 101 19.53 1.71 3.54
CA ARG A 101 20.66 1.12 2.81
C ARG A 101 21.86 0.89 3.72
N LYS A 102 22.17 1.85 4.59
CA LYS A 102 23.28 1.71 5.56
C LYS A 102 23.03 0.56 6.53
N LYS A 103 21.80 0.41 7.02
CA LYS A 103 21.40 -0.63 7.98
C LYS A 103 21.31 -2.01 7.33
N LEU A 104 20.65 -2.11 6.18
CA LEU A 104 20.32 -3.39 5.55
C LEU A 104 21.34 -3.85 4.49
N ARG A 105 22.21 -2.97 4.02
CA ARG A 105 23.34 -3.25 3.11
C ARG A 105 22.93 -4.11 1.90
N PRO A 106 22.00 -3.63 1.04
CA PRO A 106 21.59 -4.37 -0.14
C PRO A 106 22.72 -4.42 -1.18
N HIS A 107 22.75 -5.49 -1.97
CA HIS A 107 23.60 -5.63 -3.16
C HIS A 107 22.68 -5.76 -4.38
N GLY A 108 22.58 -4.69 -5.19
CA GLY A 108 21.65 -4.65 -6.32
C GLY A 108 20.19 -4.73 -5.88
N PHE A 109 19.38 -5.52 -6.61
CA PHE A 109 18.01 -5.79 -6.19
C PHE A 109 17.98 -6.60 -4.90
N ALA A 110 17.15 -6.18 -3.95
CA ALA A 110 16.93 -6.94 -2.73
C ALA A 110 15.50 -6.75 -2.21
N PHE A 111 14.81 -7.86 -2.01
CA PHE A 111 13.55 -7.95 -1.27
C PHE A 111 13.84 -8.35 0.17
N ILE A 112 13.40 -7.57 1.15
CA ILE A 112 13.64 -7.84 2.57
C ILE A 112 12.32 -7.72 3.33
N LEU A 113 11.86 -8.83 3.94
CA LEU A 113 10.70 -8.86 4.81
C LEU A 113 11.13 -8.72 6.27
N ILE A 114 10.50 -7.79 6.98
CA ILE A 114 10.73 -7.50 8.39
C ILE A 114 9.45 -7.85 9.16
N GLY A 115 9.59 -8.54 10.27
CA GLY A 115 8.47 -8.87 11.17
C GLY A 115 8.02 -7.67 12.00
N LYS A 116 6.84 -7.76 12.64
CA LYS A 116 6.39 -6.74 13.60
C LYS A 116 7.34 -6.55 14.79
N ASP A 117 8.15 -7.55 15.08
CA ASP A 117 9.22 -7.50 16.08
C ASP A 117 10.49 -6.75 15.62
N GLY A 118 10.45 -6.11 14.45
CA GLY A 118 11.59 -5.39 13.87
C GLY A 118 12.71 -6.27 13.34
N GLN A 119 12.57 -7.60 13.37
CA GLN A 119 13.60 -8.54 12.91
C GLN A 119 13.44 -8.85 11.43
N VAL A 120 14.57 -8.97 10.71
CA VAL A 120 14.58 -9.47 9.33
C VAL A 120 14.16 -10.94 9.34
N LYS A 121 13.07 -11.26 8.66
CA LYS A 121 12.53 -12.63 8.54
C LYS A 121 12.94 -13.30 7.24
N LEU A 122 13.16 -12.52 6.19
CA LEU A 122 13.50 -13.03 4.88
C LEU A 122 14.28 -12.00 4.08
N ARG A 123 15.25 -12.49 3.29
CA ARG A 123 15.98 -11.69 2.30
C ARG A 123 16.08 -12.50 1.00
N LYS A 124 15.72 -11.88 -0.13
CA LYS A 124 15.78 -12.50 -1.46
C LYS A 124 16.46 -11.55 -2.47
N PRO A 125 17.32 -12.08 -3.33
CA PRO A 125 17.94 -11.30 -4.40
C PRO A 125 17.11 -11.27 -5.70
N SER A 126 15.89 -11.82 -5.67
CA SER A 126 14.96 -11.92 -6.79
C SER A 126 13.54 -11.61 -6.37
N PRO A 127 12.65 -11.24 -7.29
CA PRO A 127 11.25 -10.97 -7.01
C PRO A 127 10.51 -12.16 -6.41
N TRP A 128 9.56 -11.87 -5.55
CA TRP A 128 8.75 -12.86 -4.84
C TRP A 128 7.27 -12.53 -4.95
N ASN A 129 6.46 -13.52 -5.34
CA ASN A 129 5.03 -13.30 -5.52
C ASN A 129 4.29 -13.21 -4.18
N ILE A 130 3.14 -12.54 -4.21
CA ILE A 130 2.37 -12.27 -3.01
C ILE A 130 1.89 -13.55 -2.29
N ARG A 131 1.62 -14.62 -3.02
CA ARG A 131 1.18 -15.90 -2.46
C ARG A 131 2.26 -16.54 -1.58
N GLU A 132 3.51 -16.49 -2.01
CA GLU A 132 4.64 -17.02 -1.24
C GLU A 132 4.93 -16.14 -0.02
N ILE A 133 4.87 -14.81 -0.19
CA ILE A 133 5.02 -13.85 0.91
C ILE A 133 3.95 -14.12 1.98
N ALA A 134 2.69 -14.23 1.59
CA ALA A 134 1.56 -14.52 2.47
C ALA A 134 1.78 -15.84 3.23
N ARG A 135 2.20 -16.90 2.53
CA ARG A 135 2.46 -18.22 3.14
C ARG A 135 3.54 -18.16 4.21
N VAL A 136 4.59 -17.38 4.00
CA VAL A 136 5.66 -17.22 5.00
C VAL A 136 5.15 -16.42 6.21
N ILE A 137 4.46 -15.31 5.97
CA ILE A 137 3.92 -14.48 7.06
C ILE A 137 2.90 -15.25 7.88
N ASP A 138 1.99 -15.99 7.23
CA ASP A 138 0.94 -16.73 7.93
C ASP A 138 1.45 -17.85 8.85
N LYS A 139 2.70 -18.27 8.67
CA LYS A 139 3.39 -19.22 9.58
C LYS A 139 4.09 -18.55 10.76
N MET A 140 4.20 -17.22 10.79
CA MET A 140 4.87 -16.51 11.88
C MET A 140 4.05 -16.57 13.18
N PRO A 141 4.68 -16.79 14.36
CA PRO A 141 3.95 -16.90 15.62
C PRO A 141 3.03 -15.71 15.93
N ILE A 142 3.52 -14.48 15.74
CA ILE A 142 2.72 -13.26 15.95
C ILE A 142 1.49 -13.26 15.04
N ARG A 143 1.64 -13.67 13.76
CA ARG A 143 0.52 -13.73 12.82
C ARG A 143 -0.51 -14.80 13.22
N GLN A 144 -0.07 -15.93 13.68
CA GLN A 144 -0.97 -16.99 14.19
C GLN A 144 -1.81 -16.50 15.37
N GLN A 145 -1.22 -15.72 16.28
CA GLN A 145 -1.94 -15.09 17.39
C GLN A 145 -2.96 -14.05 16.89
N GLU A 146 -2.61 -13.24 15.89
CA GLU A 146 -3.52 -12.27 15.26
C GLU A 146 -4.74 -12.98 14.63
N ILE A 147 -4.51 -14.07 13.91
CA ILE A 147 -5.57 -14.87 13.28
C ILE A 147 -6.49 -15.47 14.33
N ALA A 148 -5.94 -16.05 15.40
CA ALA A 148 -6.69 -16.64 16.48
C ALA A 148 -7.58 -15.59 17.20
N ARG A 149 -7.03 -14.41 17.50
CA ARG A 149 -7.78 -13.30 18.11
C ARG A 149 -8.93 -12.83 17.22
N LYS A 150 -8.67 -12.57 15.93
CA LYS A 150 -9.73 -12.16 14.97
C LYS A 150 -10.85 -13.19 14.85
N LYS A 151 -10.53 -14.49 14.97
CA LYS A 151 -11.53 -15.56 14.97
C LYS A 151 -12.42 -15.55 16.22
N GLN A 152 -11.85 -15.26 17.39
CA GLN A 152 -12.59 -15.14 18.65
C GLN A 152 -13.55 -13.92 18.62
N GLU A 153 -13.05 -12.75 18.16
CA GLU A 153 -13.83 -11.53 18.04
C GLU A 153 -15.04 -11.67 17.08
N LYS A 154 -14.94 -12.52 16.07
CA LYS A 154 -16.03 -12.79 15.11
C LYS A 154 -17.09 -13.76 15.64
N ASN A 155 -16.77 -14.54 16.66
CA ASN A 155 -17.66 -15.55 17.24
C ASN A 155 -18.39 -15.05 18.51
N ASN A 156 -18.08 -13.83 19.00
CA ASN A 156 -18.76 -13.14 20.09
C ASN A 156 -19.68 -12.04 19.54
#